data_ef3d87e97faf55868f49ef49ef206dab
#
_entry.id   ef3d87e97faf55868f49ef49ef206dab
#
_cell.length_a   1.000
_cell.length_b   1.000
_cell.length_c   1.000
_cell.angle_alpha   90.00
_cell.angle_beta   90.00
_cell.angle_gamma   90.00
#
_symmetry.space_group_name_H-M   'P 1'
#
loop_
_entity.id
_entity.type
_entity.pdbx_description
1 polymer ?
#
loop_
_entity_poly.entity_id
_entity_poly.type
_entity_poly.pdbx_seq_one_letter_code
_entity_poly.pdbx_strand_id
1 'polypeptide(L)'
;SAASDVYKRQIPYSEALKGQECLQPKLDAQKDIYADLLVTLDKAIGNLETAVSEKLNNVKDQDLVFGGDMNQWLASAYGLKARYLIHQTAVDKSVLASAASAAQKAIDLGFTGMKIKEFNGVTCDNPWSAFIWSRSYIASSARVAKMMEATGDPRLNAYTANGQATLVEPGDAEAAKVMDGSLGYPTWYDLGSQPIHLLSQSEIYFILAEAQLRQGQDATEAFQAAVTSAVTDILTIIGEDASGAGDFAASLGKPTLKLLFEQKYLAQCVDEQVETYNDIRRCEAMGERHITLTNPYNTQGGMNRVPKRLPYGNDSVLNNPTIAEAYGDGFYVYDQPVWWAGGSR
;
A
#
# COMPACT_ATOMS: atom_id res chain seq x y z
N SER A 1 3.40 -0.78 -15.35
CA SER A 1 2.44 -1.77 -15.86
C SER A 1 2.13 -2.86 -14.84
N ALA A 2 3.15 -3.47 -14.20
CA ALA A 2 2.94 -4.50 -13.18
C ALA A 2 2.11 -3.98 -11.97
N ALA A 3 2.32 -2.74 -11.55
CA ALA A 3 1.48 -2.11 -10.53
C ALA A 3 0.00 -2.02 -10.93
N SER A 4 -0.30 -1.86 -12.23
CA SER A 4 -1.69 -1.85 -12.71
C SER A 4 -2.37 -3.21 -12.61
N ASP A 5 -1.61 -4.32 -12.68
CA ASP A 5 -2.16 -5.67 -12.60
C ASP A 5 -2.63 -6.04 -11.19
N VAL A 6 -1.98 -5.49 -10.18
CA VAL A 6 -2.38 -5.70 -8.78
C VAL A 6 -3.86 -5.31 -8.54
N TYR A 7 -4.40 -4.39 -9.32
CA TYR A 7 -5.76 -3.86 -9.15
C TYR A 7 -6.75 -4.31 -10.21
N LYS A 8 -6.25 -4.68 -11.39
CA LYS A 8 -7.05 -5.11 -12.54
C LYS A 8 -6.84 -6.61 -12.72
N ARG A 9 -7.88 -7.34 -13.06
CA ARG A 9 -7.84 -8.81 -13.21
C ARG A 9 -6.91 -9.30 -14.31
N GLN A 10 -6.81 -8.56 -15.40
CA GLN A 10 -5.97 -8.84 -16.56
C GLN A 10 -5.54 -7.51 -17.17
N ILE A 11 -4.31 -7.41 -17.58
CA ILE A 11 -3.77 -6.26 -18.30
C ILE A 11 -2.98 -6.73 -19.51
N PRO A 12 -2.81 -5.90 -20.54
CA PRO A 12 -1.79 -6.13 -21.54
C PRO A 12 -0.40 -6.16 -20.89
N TYR A 13 0.31 -7.26 -21.02
CA TYR A 13 1.63 -7.43 -20.44
C TYR A 13 2.64 -7.97 -21.46
N SER A 14 2.46 -9.19 -21.97
CA SER A 14 3.38 -9.85 -22.89
C SER A 14 3.47 -9.16 -24.27
N GLU A 15 2.43 -8.48 -24.68
CA GLU A 15 2.34 -7.73 -25.93
C GLU A 15 2.36 -6.20 -25.71
N ALA A 16 2.49 -5.72 -24.47
CA ALA A 16 2.56 -4.30 -24.17
C ALA A 16 3.84 -3.65 -24.71
N LEU A 17 3.78 -2.34 -24.94
CA LEU A 17 4.92 -1.49 -25.32
C LEU A 17 5.60 -1.87 -26.67
N LYS A 18 4.91 -2.61 -27.55
CA LYS A 18 5.41 -2.94 -28.88
C LYS A 18 5.15 -1.85 -29.94
N GLY A 19 4.61 -0.72 -29.55
CA GLY A 19 4.33 0.41 -30.43
C GLY A 19 3.41 0.02 -31.59
N GLN A 20 3.80 0.35 -32.81
CA GLN A 20 3.00 0.06 -34.02
C GLN A 20 2.88 -1.43 -34.37
N GLU A 21 3.70 -2.27 -33.79
CA GLU A 21 3.65 -3.72 -34.05
C GLU A 21 2.44 -4.38 -33.37
N CYS A 22 1.93 -3.80 -32.26
CA CYS A 22 0.76 -4.31 -31.56
C CYS A 22 -0.02 -3.17 -30.89
N LEU A 23 -1.00 -2.63 -31.62
CA LEU A 23 -1.86 -1.54 -31.12
C LEU A 23 -2.99 -2.03 -30.21
N GLN A 24 -3.34 -3.30 -30.28
CA GLN A 24 -4.43 -3.93 -29.52
C GLN A 24 -3.92 -5.18 -28.80
N PRO A 25 -3.04 -5.01 -27.79
CA PRO A 25 -2.45 -6.14 -27.11
C PRO A 25 -3.51 -6.96 -26.37
N LYS A 26 -3.30 -8.26 -26.29
CA LYS A 26 -4.13 -9.16 -25.51
C LYS A 26 -4.02 -8.90 -24.03
N LEU A 27 -4.99 -9.37 -23.27
CA LEU A 27 -4.97 -9.38 -21.82
C LEU A 27 -4.29 -10.66 -21.32
N ASP A 28 -3.26 -10.51 -20.50
CA ASP A 28 -2.54 -11.63 -19.87
C ASP A 28 -3.17 -11.99 -18.52
N ALA A 29 -3.06 -13.27 -18.14
CA ALA A 29 -3.57 -13.73 -16.87
C ALA A 29 -2.73 -13.18 -15.71
N GLN A 30 -3.38 -12.69 -14.65
CA GLN A 30 -2.69 -12.13 -13.48
C GLN A 30 -1.72 -13.12 -12.83
N LYS A 31 -2.08 -14.40 -12.79
CA LYS A 31 -1.21 -15.46 -12.28
C LYS A 31 0.14 -15.51 -13.00
N ASP A 32 0.12 -15.42 -14.33
CA ASP A 32 1.33 -15.51 -15.16
C ASP A 32 2.19 -14.25 -14.99
N ILE A 33 1.54 -13.09 -14.83
CA ILE A 33 2.24 -11.83 -14.54
C ILE A 33 2.93 -11.88 -13.17
N TYR A 34 2.27 -12.40 -12.14
CA TYR A 34 2.89 -12.58 -10.82
C TYR A 34 4.08 -13.54 -10.85
N ALA A 35 3.98 -14.62 -11.64
CA ALA A 35 5.09 -15.54 -11.83
C ALA A 35 6.30 -14.84 -12.48
N ASP A 36 6.07 -14.04 -13.53
CA ASP A 36 7.13 -13.29 -14.21
C ASP A 36 7.72 -12.18 -13.34
N LEU A 37 6.89 -11.50 -12.52
CA LEU A 37 7.35 -10.53 -11.53
C LEU A 37 8.33 -11.13 -10.53
N LEU A 38 8.05 -12.32 -10.01
CA LEU A 38 8.95 -13.00 -9.07
C LEU A 38 10.27 -13.40 -9.76
N VAL A 39 10.21 -13.90 -10.99
CA VAL A 39 11.42 -14.19 -11.80
C VAL A 39 12.23 -12.91 -12.05
N THR A 40 11.56 -11.80 -12.37
CA THR A 40 12.22 -10.51 -12.60
C THR A 40 12.89 -9.99 -11.33
N LEU A 41 12.23 -10.14 -10.17
CA LEU A 41 12.80 -9.79 -8.87
C LEU A 41 14.02 -10.66 -8.53
N ASP A 42 13.98 -11.97 -8.83
CA ASP A 42 15.12 -12.85 -8.59
C ASP A 42 16.34 -12.46 -9.45
N LYS A 43 16.11 -12.06 -10.70
CA LYS A 43 17.17 -11.50 -11.55
C LYS A 43 17.72 -10.18 -11.00
N ALA A 44 16.81 -9.29 -10.54
CA ALA A 44 17.21 -8.02 -9.94
C ALA A 44 18.04 -8.23 -8.67
N ILE A 45 17.64 -9.16 -7.79
CA ILE A 45 18.38 -9.55 -6.60
C ILE A 45 19.80 -10.00 -6.96
N GLY A 46 19.95 -10.94 -7.90
CA GLY A 46 21.28 -11.43 -8.32
C GLY A 46 22.18 -10.31 -8.89
N ASN A 47 21.62 -9.40 -9.68
CA ASN A 47 22.36 -8.25 -10.18
C ASN A 47 22.76 -7.28 -9.07
N LEU A 48 21.86 -7.02 -8.10
CA LEU A 48 22.13 -6.13 -6.98
C LEU A 48 23.12 -6.73 -5.98
N GLU A 49 23.09 -8.05 -5.74
CA GLU A 49 24.12 -8.73 -4.96
C GLU A 49 25.53 -8.55 -5.58
N THR A 50 25.62 -8.65 -6.89
CA THR A 50 26.86 -8.34 -7.62
C THR A 50 27.26 -6.87 -7.44
N ALA A 51 26.32 -5.94 -7.65
CA ALA A 51 26.58 -4.52 -7.50
C ALA A 51 27.04 -4.13 -6.07
N VAL A 52 26.45 -4.73 -5.04
CA VAL A 52 26.87 -4.55 -3.64
C VAL A 52 28.29 -5.09 -3.43
N SER A 53 28.59 -6.30 -3.93
CA SER A 53 29.91 -6.93 -3.77
C SER A 53 31.02 -6.14 -4.47
N GLU A 54 30.72 -5.56 -5.64
CA GLU A 54 31.63 -4.74 -6.43
C GLU A 54 31.65 -3.25 -6.01
N LYS A 55 30.82 -2.87 -5.03
CA LYS A 55 30.68 -1.49 -4.52
C LYS A 55 30.35 -0.47 -5.61
N LEU A 56 29.48 -0.85 -6.52
CA LEU A 56 29.03 0.02 -7.61
C LEU A 56 28.18 1.18 -7.07
N ASN A 57 28.42 2.37 -7.57
CA ASN A 57 27.67 3.58 -7.21
C ASN A 57 27.63 4.58 -8.38
N ASN A 58 27.34 4.08 -9.58
CA ASN A 58 27.42 4.87 -10.81
C ASN A 58 26.22 5.79 -11.05
N VAL A 59 25.13 5.62 -10.27
CA VAL A 59 23.86 6.33 -10.47
C VAL A 59 23.51 7.26 -9.31
N LYS A 60 24.48 7.58 -8.45
CA LYS A 60 24.27 8.35 -7.22
C LYS A 60 23.44 9.61 -7.43
N ASP A 61 23.80 10.40 -8.43
CA ASP A 61 23.19 11.71 -8.66
C ASP A 61 21.84 11.64 -9.38
N GLN A 62 21.48 10.47 -9.92
CA GLN A 62 20.20 10.22 -10.60
C GLN A 62 19.21 9.42 -9.73
N ASP A 63 19.67 8.85 -8.63
CA ASP A 63 18.83 8.05 -7.74
C ASP A 63 18.18 8.92 -6.67
N LEU A 64 16.92 9.28 -6.92
CA LEU A 64 16.12 10.12 -6.02
C LEU A 64 15.60 9.38 -4.77
N VAL A 65 15.81 8.08 -4.67
CA VAL A 65 15.31 7.24 -3.59
C VAL A 65 16.38 6.98 -2.54
N PHE A 66 17.49 6.40 -2.94
CA PHE A 66 18.57 5.96 -2.04
C PHE A 66 19.93 6.61 -2.30
N GLY A 67 20.02 7.52 -3.28
CA GLY A 67 21.29 8.19 -3.61
C GLY A 67 22.38 7.22 -4.07
N GLY A 68 22.01 6.12 -4.73
CA GLY A 68 22.90 5.10 -5.26
C GLY A 68 23.31 4.02 -4.26
N ASP A 69 22.67 3.91 -3.11
CA ASP A 69 22.90 2.83 -2.16
C ASP A 69 22.34 1.50 -2.69
N MET A 70 23.22 0.68 -3.26
CA MET A 70 22.85 -0.63 -3.84
C MET A 70 22.38 -1.62 -2.78
N ASN A 71 22.80 -1.48 -1.51
CA ASN A 71 22.32 -2.34 -0.43
C ASN A 71 20.84 -2.05 -0.12
N GLN A 72 20.44 -0.77 -0.12
CA GLN A 72 19.04 -0.39 0.06
C GLN A 72 18.16 -0.83 -1.15
N TRP A 73 18.70 -0.78 -2.37
CA TRP A 73 18.02 -1.33 -3.54
C TRP A 73 17.87 -2.86 -3.46
N LEU A 74 18.90 -3.58 -2.98
CA LEU A 74 18.83 -5.01 -2.72
C LEU A 74 17.77 -5.35 -1.66
N ALA A 75 17.76 -4.60 -0.56
CA ALA A 75 16.75 -4.74 0.49
C ALA A 75 15.34 -4.47 -0.04
N SER A 76 15.17 -3.45 -0.89
CA SER A 76 13.90 -3.14 -1.55
C SER A 76 13.42 -4.28 -2.47
N ALA A 77 14.31 -4.91 -3.21
CA ALA A 77 13.97 -6.04 -4.08
C ALA A 77 13.45 -7.24 -3.28
N TYR A 78 14.08 -7.54 -2.14
CA TYR A 78 13.57 -8.55 -1.20
C TYR A 78 12.24 -8.13 -0.57
N GLY A 79 12.07 -6.87 -0.20
CA GLY A 79 10.81 -6.33 0.32
C GLY A 79 9.65 -6.43 -0.68
N LEU A 80 9.88 -6.05 -1.95
CA LEU A 80 8.90 -6.21 -3.02
C LEU A 80 8.58 -7.69 -3.29
N LYS A 81 9.58 -8.57 -3.21
CA LYS A 81 9.35 -10.01 -3.31
C LYS A 81 8.44 -10.51 -2.19
N ALA A 82 8.66 -10.06 -0.95
CA ALA A 82 7.79 -10.38 0.18
C ALA A 82 6.34 -9.88 -0.05
N ARG A 83 6.16 -8.64 -0.53
CA ARG A 83 4.85 -8.06 -0.87
C ARG A 83 4.12 -8.90 -1.92
N TYR A 84 4.75 -9.24 -3.03
CA TYR A 84 4.09 -10.02 -4.09
C TYR A 84 3.84 -11.48 -3.70
N LEU A 85 4.63 -12.05 -2.81
CA LEU A 85 4.37 -13.38 -2.24
C LEU A 85 3.18 -13.35 -1.30
N ILE A 86 3.12 -12.40 -0.35
CA ILE A 86 2.02 -12.36 0.63
C ILE A 86 0.67 -12.10 -0.04
N HIS A 87 0.61 -11.38 -1.16
CA HIS A 87 -0.61 -11.20 -1.94
C HIS A 87 -1.26 -12.53 -2.35
N GLN A 88 -0.48 -13.54 -2.61
CA GLN A 88 -0.95 -14.82 -3.13
C GLN A 88 -1.51 -15.76 -2.04
N THR A 89 -1.47 -15.37 -0.77
CA THR A 89 -1.81 -16.24 0.38
C THR A 89 -3.22 -16.83 0.30
N ALA A 90 -4.17 -16.12 -0.32
CA ALA A 90 -5.55 -16.61 -0.46
C ALA A 90 -5.68 -17.76 -1.49
N VAL A 91 -4.79 -17.83 -2.47
CA VAL A 91 -4.78 -18.87 -3.53
C VAL A 91 -3.69 -19.91 -3.32
N ASP A 92 -2.62 -19.56 -2.60
CA ASP A 92 -1.51 -20.47 -2.27
C ASP A 92 -0.91 -20.16 -0.90
N LYS A 93 -1.23 -20.95 0.09
CA LYS A 93 -0.68 -20.79 1.45
C LYS A 93 0.80 -21.21 1.58
N SER A 94 1.34 -21.93 0.60
CA SER A 94 2.75 -22.38 0.65
C SER A 94 3.73 -21.20 0.51
N VAL A 95 3.26 -20.06 0.00
CA VAL A 95 4.09 -18.84 -0.16
C VAL A 95 4.50 -18.19 1.16
N LEU A 96 3.81 -18.51 2.28
CA LEU A 96 4.05 -17.85 3.58
C LEU A 96 5.50 -17.94 4.06
N ALA A 97 6.11 -19.12 3.96
CA ALA A 97 7.50 -19.31 4.37
C ALA A 97 8.46 -18.47 3.52
N SER A 98 8.21 -18.43 2.21
CA SER A 98 9.02 -17.62 1.27
C SER A 98 8.82 -16.13 1.48
N ALA A 99 7.59 -15.69 1.78
CA ALA A 99 7.29 -14.29 2.10
C ALA A 99 8.00 -13.86 3.39
N ALA A 100 7.94 -14.69 4.46
CA ALA A 100 8.66 -14.44 5.70
C ALA A 100 10.18 -14.36 5.47
N SER A 101 10.75 -15.31 4.71
CA SER A 101 12.18 -15.32 4.39
C SER A 101 12.61 -14.08 3.61
N ALA A 102 11.82 -13.64 2.63
CA ALA A 102 12.12 -12.44 1.85
C ALA A 102 12.01 -11.17 2.73
N ALA A 103 10.98 -11.06 3.57
CA ALA A 103 10.84 -9.95 4.51
C ALA A 103 12.02 -9.90 5.51
N GLN A 104 12.40 -11.05 6.07
CA GLN A 104 13.55 -11.12 6.98
C GLN A 104 14.86 -10.70 6.29
N LYS A 105 15.08 -11.11 5.03
CA LYS A 105 16.25 -10.68 4.26
C LYS A 105 16.30 -9.16 4.05
N ALA A 106 15.18 -8.52 3.77
CA ALA A 106 15.12 -7.06 3.68
C ALA A 106 15.49 -6.40 5.02
N ILE A 107 14.99 -6.94 6.13
CA ILE A 107 15.29 -6.47 7.50
C ILE A 107 16.77 -6.65 7.81
N ASP A 108 17.35 -7.83 7.56
CA ASP A 108 18.76 -8.14 7.81
C ASP A 108 19.72 -7.24 7.02
N LEU A 109 19.30 -6.78 5.84
CA LEU A 109 20.02 -5.80 5.02
C LEU A 109 19.85 -4.36 5.52
N GLY A 110 19.08 -4.13 6.59
CA GLY A 110 18.87 -2.80 7.15
C GLY A 110 17.95 -1.92 6.30
N PHE A 111 16.89 -2.47 5.71
CA PHE A 111 15.94 -1.71 4.92
C PHE A 111 15.32 -0.54 5.70
N THR A 112 15.41 0.66 5.14
CA THR A 112 14.93 1.91 5.78
C THR A 112 13.64 2.49 5.17
N GLY A 113 13.05 1.78 4.21
CA GLY A 113 11.89 2.24 3.45
C GLY A 113 12.28 2.90 2.13
N MET A 114 11.53 2.56 1.09
CA MET A 114 11.65 3.14 -0.24
C MET A 114 10.78 4.39 -0.32
N LYS A 115 11.41 5.58 -0.33
CA LYS A 115 10.73 6.88 -0.23
C LYS A 115 11.24 7.85 -1.30
N ILE A 116 10.33 8.62 -1.91
CA ILE A 116 10.69 9.80 -2.70
C ILE A 116 10.73 10.99 -1.74
N LYS A 117 11.86 11.70 -1.66
CA LYS A 117 12.13 12.76 -0.67
C LYS A 117 12.37 14.14 -1.29
N GLU A 118 12.26 14.27 -2.61
CA GLU A 118 12.67 15.47 -3.36
C GLU A 118 11.67 16.64 -3.27
N PHE A 119 10.77 16.60 -2.30
CA PHE A 119 9.81 17.68 -2.05
C PHE A 119 10.37 18.68 -1.05
N ASN A 120 10.20 19.99 -1.32
CA ASN A 120 10.71 21.06 -0.48
C ASN A 120 9.64 22.04 0.04
N GLY A 121 8.38 21.83 -0.33
CA GLY A 121 7.26 22.67 0.12
C GLY A 121 7.23 24.09 -0.46
N VAL A 122 8.08 24.40 -1.46
CA VAL A 122 8.21 25.74 -2.03
C VAL A 122 8.16 25.73 -3.57
N THR A 123 9.08 25.00 -4.19
CA THR A 123 9.18 24.90 -5.67
C THR A 123 8.81 23.53 -6.18
N CYS A 124 8.78 22.55 -5.30
CA CYS A 124 8.38 21.18 -5.57
C CYS A 124 7.58 20.65 -4.36
N ASP A 125 6.27 20.72 -4.43
CA ASP A 125 5.39 20.25 -3.38
C ASP A 125 5.11 18.76 -3.50
N ASN A 126 4.92 18.12 -2.35
CA ASN A 126 4.31 16.79 -2.33
C ASN A 126 2.95 16.83 -3.04
N PRO A 127 2.64 15.88 -3.96
CA PRO A 127 1.39 15.87 -4.71
C PRO A 127 0.11 15.89 -3.85
N TRP A 128 0.14 15.29 -2.66
CA TRP A 128 -1.00 15.34 -1.74
C TRP A 128 -1.23 16.75 -1.20
N SER A 129 -0.17 17.46 -0.79
CA SER A 129 -0.26 18.85 -0.37
C SER A 129 -0.74 19.75 -1.50
N ALA A 130 -0.15 19.62 -2.69
CA ALA A 130 -0.57 20.38 -3.87
C ALA A 130 -2.06 20.13 -4.19
N PHE A 131 -2.54 18.90 -4.05
CA PHE A 131 -3.95 18.54 -4.28
C PHE A 131 -4.87 19.15 -3.22
N ILE A 132 -4.51 19.09 -1.94
CA ILE A 132 -5.29 19.71 -0.85
C ILE A 132 -5.43 21.21 -1.04
N TRP A 133 -4.31 21.88 -1.29
CA TRP A 133 -4.29 23.34 -1.49
C TRP A 133 -5.05 23.78 -2.74
N SER A 134 -5.03 22.98 -3.80
CA SER A 134 -5.71 23.33 -5.05
C SER A 134 -7.18 22.95 -5.09
N ARG A 135 -7.61 21.94 -4.32
CA ARG A 135 -8.95 21.34 -4.45
C ARG A 135 -9.73 21.19 -3.15
N SER A 136 -9.06 21.12 -2.00
CA SER A 136 -9.71 20.92 -0.67
C SER A 136 -10.66 19.70 -0.62
N TYR A 137 -10.29 18.59 -1.26
CA TYR A 137 -11.15 17.39 -1.35
C TYR A 137 -10.76 16.27 -0.39
N ILE A 138 -9.75 16.46 0.46
CA ILE A 138 -9.29 15.47 1.41
C ILE A 138 -9.62 15.94 2.81
N ALA A 139 -10.20 15.06 3.61
CA ALA A 139 -10.49 15.29 5.01
C ALA A 139 -10.06 14.11 5.87
N SER A 140 -9.85 14.39 7.16
CA SER A 140 -9.53 13.37 8.15
C SER A 140 -10.75 12.47 8.41
N SER A 141 -10.53 11.16 8.44
CA SER A 141 -11.59 10.18 8.68
C SER A 141 -11.90 10.03 10.16
N ALA A 142 -13.15 10.22 10.53
CA ALA A 142 -13.65 9.96 11.90
C ALA A 142 -13.40 8.51 12.34
N ARG A 143 -13.47 7.57 11.41
CA ARG A 143 -13.21 6.17 11.68
C ARG A 143 -11.76 5.91 12.06
N VAL A 144 -10.81 6.45 11.30
CA VAL A 144 -9.36 6.32 11.58
C VAL A 144 -9.04 6.94 12.93
N ALA A 145 -9.56 8.14 13.20
CA ALA A 145 -9.37 8.80 14.49
C ALA A 145 -9.91 7.97 15.66
N LYS A 146 -11.14 7.43 15.57
CA LYS A 146 -11.72 6.56 16.61
C LYS A 146 -10.90 5.29 16.85
N MET A 147 -10.30 4.70 15.82
CA MET A 147 -9.41 3.55 15.98
C MET A 147 -8.14 3.93 16.74
N MET A 148 -7.58 5.10 16.48
CA MET A 148 -6.40 5.62 17.17
C MET A 148 -6.73 5.99 18.63
N GLU A 149 -7.83 6.70 18.87
CA GLU A 149 -8.31 7.06 20.21
C GLU A 149 -8.53 5.82 21.10
N ALA A 150 -9.08 4.75 20.55
CA ALA A 150 -9.37 3.51 21.29
C ALA A 150 -8.12 2.85 21.88
N THR A 151 -6.95 3.11 21.33
CA THR A 151 -5.66 2.55 21.78
C THR A 151 -4.70 3.58 22.38
N GLY A 152 -5.08 4.86 22.39
CA GLY A 152 -4.17 5.94 22.76
C GLY A 152 -3.02 6.11 21.76
N ASP A 153 -3.27 5.90 20.48
CA ASP A 153 -2.28 5.90 19.43
C ASP A 153 -1.68 7.29 19.21
N PRO A 154 -0.38 7.47 19.35
CA PRO A 154 0.26 8.79 19.23
C PRO A 154 0.18 9.40 17.83
N ARG A 155 -0.13 8.59 16.80
CA ARG A 155 -0.31 9.09 15.42
C ARG A 155 -1.56 9.96 15.26
N LEU A 156 -2.46 9.99 16.25
CA LEU A 156 -3.70 10.78 16.18
C LEU A 156 -3.44 12.24 15.81
N ASN A 157 -2.39 12.85 16.36
CA ASN A 157 -2.03 14.25 16.08
C ASN A 157 -1.65 14.49 14.61
N ALA A 158 -1.09 13.48 13.94
CA ALA A 158 -0.78 13.58 12.53
C ALA A 158 -2.02 13.54 11.63
N TYR A 159 -3.09 12.90 12.10
CA TYR A 159 -4.34 12.73 11.35
C TYR A 159 -5.43 13.75 11.68
N THR A 160 -5.26 14.49 12.75
CA THR A 160 -6.20 15.54 13.18
C THR A 160 -5.51 16.89 13.07
N ALA A 161 -5.86 17.67 12.07
CA ALA A 161 -5.28 19.00 11.90
C ALA A 161 -5.54 19.89 13.13
N ASN A 162 -4.46 20.36 13.77
CA ASN A 162 -4.47 21.41 14.81
C ASN A 162 -5.48 21.21 15.97
N GLY A 163 -5.80 19.98 16.34
CA GLY A 163 -6.76 19.68 17.40
C GLY A 163 -8.20 20.10 17.10
N GLN A 164 -8.52 20.47 15.88
CA GLN A 164 -9.84 20.93 15.43
C GLN A 164 -10.32 20.12 14.22
N ALA A 165 -10.38 18.84 14.33
CA ALA A 165 -10.90 18.08 13.22
C ALA A 165 -12.40 17.90 13.32
N THR A 166 -13.15 18.60 12.49
CA THR A 166 -14.43 18.07 12.07
C THR A 166 -14.14 16.85 11.21
N LEU A 167 -14.23 15.68 11.83
CA LEU A 167 -13.92 14.40 11.21
C LEU A 167 -15.09 13.98 10.33
N VAL A 168 -14.78 13.43 9.16
CA VAL A 168 -15.79 12.96 8.21
C VAL A 168 -16.02 11.47 8.40
N GLU A 169 -17.26 11.07 8.64
CA GLU A 169 -17.66 9.68 8.50
C GLU A 169 -17.69 9.31 7.01
N PRO A 170 -17.10 8.18 6.60
CA PRO A 170 -17.13 7.75 5.20
C PRO A 170 -18.56 7.64 4.68
N GLY A 171 -18.85 8.36 3.60
CA GLY A 171 -20.19 8.39 3.00
C GLY A 171 -21.15 9.40 3.62
N ASP A 172 -20.71 10.29 4.51
CA ASP A 172 -21.54 11.37 5.03
C ASP A 172 -21.73 12.46 3.97
N ALA A 173 -22.93 13.04 3.88
CA ALA A 173 -23.23 14.21 3.06
C ALA A 173 -22.42 15.45 3.47
N GLU A 174 -21.93 15.49 4.71
CA GLU A 174 -21.02 16.52 5.24
C GLU A 174 -19.67 16.56 4.49
N ALA A 175 -19.34 15.54 3.71
CA ALA A 175 -18.15 15.54 2.85
C ALA A 175 -18.11 16.74 1.88
N ALA A 176 -19.25 17.35 1.55
CA ALA A 176 -19.30 18.60 0.80
C ALA A 176 -18.64 19.78 1.54
N LYS A 177 -18.57 19.76 2.87
CA LYS A 177 -17.95 20.79 3.69
C LYS A 177 -16.42 20.80 3.62
N VAL A 178 -15.80 19.77 3.10
CA VAL A 178 -14.36 19.77 2.81
C VAL A 178 -14.00 20.91 1.87
N MET A 179 -14.89 21.20 0.92
CA MET A 179 -14.67 22.21 -0.12
C MET A 179 -14.70 23.64 0.40
N ASP A 180 -15.35 23.91 1.52
CA ASP A 180 -15.42 25.23 2.13
C ASP A 180 -14.36 25.49 3.21
N GLY A 181 -13.46 24.51 3.44
CA GLY A 181 -12.39 24.60 4.41
C GLY A 181 -12.83 24.43 5.86
N SER A 182 -14.08 24.03 6.12
CA SER A 182 -14.60 23.83 7.48
C SER A 182 -14.21 22.49 8.10
N LEU A 183 -13.68 21.57 7.30
CA LEU A 183 -13.21 20.24 7.72
C LEU A 183 -11.69 20.21 7.83
N GLY A 184 -11.18 19.58 8.88
CA GLY A 184 -9.77 19.34 9.06
C GLY A 184 -9.23 18.30 8.07
N TYR A 185 -8.00 18.48 7.63
CA TYR A 185 -7.22 17.51 6.86
C TYR A 185 -6.04 17.03 7.73
N PRO A 186 -5.43 15.88 7.40
CA PRO A 186 -4.28 15.41 8.15
C PRO A 186 -3.13 16.43 8.16
N THR A 187 -2.58 16.70 9.33
CA THR A 187 -1.47 17.67 9.52
C THR A 187 -0.29 17.38 8.60
N TRP A 188 0.04 16.13 8.40
CA TRP A 188 1.17 15.74 7.59
C TRP A 188 1.02 16.11 6.09
N TYR A 189 -0.20 16.22 5.57
CA TYR A 189 -0.43 16.71 4.21
C TYR A 189 -0.18 18.22 4.05
N ASP A 190 -0.15 18.96 5.13
CA ASP A 190 0.07 20.41 5.12
C ASP A 190 1.55 20.78 4.88
N LEU A 191 2.46 19.85 5.11
CA LEU A 191 3.89 20.15 5.13
C LEU A 191 4.48 20.47 3.75
N GLY A 192 3.92 19.98 2.66
CA GLY A 192 4.44 20.14 1.31
C GLY A 192 5.77 19.43 1.02
N SER A 193 6.57 19.21 2.05
CA SER A 193 7.88 18.57 1.97
C SER A 193 7.93 17.12 2.45
N GLN A 194 6.79 16.56 2.88
CA GLN A 194 6.75 15.17 3.35
C GLN A 194 7.10 14.19 2.21
N PRO A 195 7.79 13.08 2.54
CA PRO A 195 8.11 12.07 1.55
C PRO A 195 6.87 11.30 1.10
N ILE A 196 6.97 10.63 -0.06
CA ILE A 196 5.99 9.62 -0.50
C ILE A 196 6.61 8.24 -0.33
N HIS A 197 5.92 7.37 0.41
CA HIS A 197 6.31 5.98 0.60
C HIS A 197 5.88 5.13 -0.61
N LEU A 198 6.81 4.38 -1.15
CA LEU A 198 6.57 3.37 -2.19
C LEU A 198 6.56 1.96 -1.60
N LEU A 199 7.36 1.77 -0.55
CA LEU A 199 7.46 0.55 0.25
C LEU A 199 7.97 0.97 1.63
N SER A 200 7.11 0.97 2.65
CA SER A 200 7.53 1.37 3.99
C SER A 200 8.30 0.26 4.70
N GLN A 201 9.17 0.65 5.63
CA GLN A 201 9.84 -0.31 6.51
C GLN A 201 8.82 -1.05 7.38
N SER A 202 7.80 -0.35 7.85
CA SER A 202 6.72 -0.93 8.66
C SER A 202 5.96 -2.03 7.92
N GLU A 203 5.72 -1.86 6.61
CA GLU A 203 5.06 -2.90 5.82
C GLU A 203 5.85 -4.21 5.81
N ILE A 204 7.17 -4.15 5.68
CA ILE A 204 8.01 -5.36 5.67
C ILE A 204 7.91 -6.10 6.99
N TYR A 205 7.95 -5.39 8.10
CA TYR A 205 7.73 -6.00 9.41
C TYR A 205 6.31 -6.55 9.57
N PHE A 206 5.27 -5.87 9.06
CA PHE A 206 3.90 -6.39 9.06
C PHE A 206 3.76 -7.65 8.21
N ILE A 207 4.42 -7.74 7.05
CA ILE A 207 4.43 -8.96 6.22
C ILE A 207 5.09 -10.11 6.98
N LEU A 208 6.21 -9.87 7.63
CA LEU A 208 6.87 -10.89 8.47
C LEU A 208 5.96 -11.36 9.60
N ALA A 209 5.38 -10.42 10.34
CA ALA A 209 4.48 -10.74 11.46
C ALA A 209 3.21 -11.50 10.99
N GLU A 210 2.62 -11.11 9.86
CA GLU A 210 1.49 -11.83 9.28
C GLU A 210 1.86 -13.27 8.92
N ALA A 211 2.98 -13.45 8.22
CA ALA A 211 3.44 -14.77 7.81
C ALA A 211 3.72 -15.66 9.02
N GLN A 212 4.32 -15.13 10.08
CA GLN A 212 4.55 -15.84 11.35
C GLN A 212 3.23 -16.24 12.02
N LEU A 213 2.29 -15.30 12.19
CA LEU A 213 0.97 -15.59 12.79
C LEU A 213 0.22 -16.68 12.01
N ARG A 214 0.22 -16.61 10.68
CA ARG A 214 -0.47 -17.59 9.83
C ARG A 214 0.18 -18.97 9.86
N GLN A 215 1.44 -19.05 10.27
CA GLN A 215 2.18 -20.30 10.50
C GLN A 215 2.14 -20.77 11.96
N GLY A 216 1.40 -20.07 12.84
CA GLY A 216 1.31 -20.40 14.26
C GLY A 216 2.58 -20.09 15.07
N GLN A 217 3.46 -19.25 14.54
CA GLN A 217 4.68 -18.80 15.19
C GLN A 217 4.42 -17.55 16.06
N ASP A 218 5.35 -17.25 16.97
CA ASP A 218 5.32 -15.99 17.70
C ASP A 218 5.75 -14.84 16.78
N ALA A 219 4.87 -13.84 16.64
CA ALA A 219 5.08 -12.66 15.82
C ALA A 219 5.25 -11.38 16.65
N THR A 220 5.42 -11.48 17.95
CA THR A 220 5.41 -10.32 18.86
C THR A 220 6.50 -9.32 18.50
N GLU A 221 7.72 -9.77 18.28
CA GLU A 221 8.86 -8.91 17.94
C GLU A 221 8.64 -8.20 16.57
N ALA A 222 8.27 -8.95 15.54
CA ALA A 222 8.02 -8.38 14.22
C ALA A 222 6.85 -7.39 14.22
N PHE A 223 5.77 -7.70 14.94
CA PHE A 223 4.63 -6.81 15.08
C PHE A 223 4.98 -5.51 15.81
N GLN A 224 5.69 -5.60 16.94
CA GLN A 224 6.13 -4.42 17.69
C GLN A 224 7.09 -3.56 16.85
N ALA A 225 8.01 -4.17 16.12
CA ALA A 225 8.90 -3.45 15.22
C ALA A 225 8.12 -2.73 14.10
N ALA A 226 7.08 -3.36 13.53
CA ALA A 226 6.21 -2.76 12.53
C ALA A 226 5.50 -1.51 13.05
N VAL A 227 4.86 -1.63 14.22
CA VAL A 227 4.15 -0.51 14.85
C VAL A 227 5.12 0.61 15.24
N THR A 228 6.25 0.27 15.87
CA THR A 228 7.29 1.24 16.24
C THR A 228 7.79 2.00 15.01
N SER A 229 8.10 1.29 13.92
CA SER A 229 8.54 1.92 12.67
C SER A 229 7.48 2.88 12.11
N ALA A 230 6.21 2.46 12.05
CA ALA A 230 5.11 3.28 11.52
C ALA A 230 4.86 4.53 12.36
N VAL A 231 4.90 4.41 13.70
CA VAL A 231 4.72 5.54 14.62
C VAL A 231 5.90 6.51 14.53
N THR A 232 7.12 5.98 14.59
CA THR A 232 8.35 6.79 14.51
C THR A 232 8.40 7.60 13.22
N ASP A 233 8.05 6.97 12.10
CA ASP A 233 8.12 7.60 10.77
C ASP A 233 7.17 8.80 10.69
N ILE A 234 5.90 8.63 11.05
CA ILE A 234 4.91 9.70 10.94
C ILE A 234 5.16 10.84 11.94
N LEU A 235 5.54 10.53 13.19
CA LEU A 235 5.84 11.54 14.18
C LEU A 235 7.09 12.36 13.80
N THR A 236 8.11 11.69 13.26
CA THR A 236 9.31 12.36 12.74
C THR A 236 8.97 13.31 11.60
N ILE A 237 8.09 12.90 10.66
CA ILE A 237 7.65 13.74 9.54
C ILE A 237 6.98 15.02 10.03
N ILE A 238 6.12 14.95 11.04
CA ILE A 238 5.40 16.12 11.58
C ILE A 238 6.21 16.88 12.65
N GLY A 239 7.44 16.45 12.95
CA GLY A 239 8.33 17.11 13.92
C GLY A 239 7.97 16.86 15.39
N GLU A 240 7.20 15.80 15.69
CA GLU A 240 6.87 15.40 17.07
C GLU A 240 7.84 14.36 17.62
N ASP A 241 7.87 14.24 18.97
CA ASP A 241 8.73 13.26 19.66
C ASP A 241 8.22 11.84 19.44
N ALA A 242 9.07 10.99 18.86
CA ALA A 242 8.81 9.59 18.60
C ALA A 242 9.42 8.64 19.64
N SER A 243 10.03 9.14 20.71
CA SER A 243 10.75 8.31 21.71
C SER A 243 9.85 7.27 22.39
N GLY A 244 8.56 7.55 22.53
CA GLY A 244 7.54 6.64 23.09
C GLY A 244 6.98 5.58 22.12
N ALA A 245 7.42 5.54 20.86
CA ALA A 245 6.85 4.63 19.86
C ALA A 245 6.97 3.15 20.22
N GLY A 246 8.11 2.75 20.79
CA GLY A 246 8.34 1.38 21.25
C GLY A 246 7.45 0.99 22.44
N ASP A 247 7.26 1.90 23.39
CA ASP A 247 6.40 1.67 24.56
C ASP A 247 4.94 1.54 24.14
N PHE A 248 4.50 2.37 23.19
CA PHE A 248 3.17 2.23 22.60
C PHE A 248 3.00 0.88 21.91
N ALA A 249 3.94 0.46 21.06
CA ALA A 249 3.89 -0.81 20.37
C ALA A 249 3.82 -2.00 21.36
N ALA A 250 4.61 -1.95 22.46
CA ALA A 250 4.60 -2.96 23.51
C ALA A 250 3.25 -2.98 24.27
N SER A 251 2.63 -1.82 24.50
CA SER A 251 1.35 -1.70 25.21
C SER A 251 0.19 -2.40 24.50
N LEU A 252 0.28 -2.61 23.19
CA LEU A 252 -0.74 -3.32 22.39
C LEU A 252 -0.78 -4.83 22.69
N GLY A 253 0.25 -5.37 23.35
CA GLY A 253 0.32 -6.75 23.78
C GLY A 253 0.58 -7.76 22.64
N LYS A 254 0.16 -9.01 22.85
CA LYS A 254 0.38 -10.08 21.88
C LYS A 254 -0.47 -9.92 20.63
N PRO A 255 0.12 -9.95 19.41
CA PRO A 255 -0.62 -9.74 18.20
C PRO A 255 -1.58 -10.89 17.87
N THR A 256 -2.72 -10.49 17.32
CA THR A 256 -3.64 -11.36 16.59
C THR A 256 -3.72 -10.86 15.14
N LEU A 257 -4.21 -11.66 14.20
CA LEU A 257 -4.42 -11.17 12.82
C LEU A 257 -5.29 -9.91 12.78
N LYS A 258 -6.33 -9.84 13.63
CA LYS A 258 -7.18 -8.65 13.72
C LYS A 258 -6.36 -7.41 14.11
N LEU A 259 -5.64 -7.47 15.22
CA LEU A 259 -4.82 -6.36 15.71
C LEU A 259 -3.74 -5.98 14.71
N LEU A 260 -3.10 -6.96 14.08
CA LEU A 260 -2.09 -6.73 13.04
C LEU A 260 -2.68 -5.93 11.88
N PHE A 261 -3.82 -6.35 11.32
CA PHE A 261 -4.43 -5.64 10.19
C PHE A 261 -5.00 -4.28 10.58
N GLU A 262 -5.49 -4.10 11.81
CA GLU A 262 -5.89 -2.78 12.32
C GLU A 262 -4.69 -1.83 12.38
N GLN A 263 -3.55 -2.26 12.90
CA GLN A 263 -2.33 -1.45 12.97
C GLN A 263 -1.70 -1.22 11.59
N LYS A 264 -1.71 -2.22 10.72
CA LYS A 264 -1.25 -2.09 9.33
C LYS A 264 -2.13 -1.11 8.54
N TYR A 265 -3.46 -1.18 8.71
CA TYR A 265 -4.40 -0.22 8.14
C TYR A 265 -4.07 1.22 8.54
N LEU A 266 -3.83 1.46 9.84
CA LEU A 266 -3.46 2.78 10.35
C LEU A 266 -2.09 3.24 9.81
N ALA A 267 -1.12 2.35 9.66
CA ALA A 267 0.19 2.67 9.11
C ALA A 267 0.12 3.05 7.63
N GLN A 268 -0.72 2.35 6.85
CA GLN A 268 -0.80 2.49 5.40
C GLN A 268 -1.81 3.54 4.93
N CYS A 269 -2.65 4.09 5.82
CA CYS A 269 -3.69 5.04 5.39
C CYS A 269 -3.13 6.38 4.87
N VAL A 270 -1.84 6.54 4.92
CA VAL A 270 -1.11 7.72 4.50
C VAL A 270 -0.75 7.65 3.01
N ASP A 271 0.11 6.72 2.61
CA ASP A 271 0.63 6.61 1.23
C ASP A 271 0.35 5.26 0.58
N GLU A 272 0.17 4.21 1.37
CA GLU A 272 0.09 2.83 0.89
C GLU A 272 -1.35 2.29 0.89
N GLN A 273 -2.34 3.17 0.66
CA GLN A 273 -3.78 2.82 0.69
C GLN A 273 -4.14 1.72 -0.31
N VAL A 274 -3.38 1.60 -1.36
CA VAL A 274 -3.57 0.54 -2.36
C VAL A 274 -3.25 -0.82 -1.76
N GLU A 275 -2.18 -0.93 -0.97
CA GLU A 275 -1.84 -2.18 -0.28
C GLU A 275 -2.85 -2.51 0.81
N THR A 276 -3.37 -1.50 1.52
CA THR A 276 -4.52 -1.67 2.42
C THR A 276 -5.73 -2.28 1.71
N TYR A 277 -6.06 -1.77 0.51
CA TYR A 277 -7.17 -2.29 -0.28
C TYR A 277 -6.91 -3.72 -0.78
N ASN A 278 -5.65 -4.05 -1.10
CA ASN A 278 -5.25 -5.41 -1.44
C ASN A 278 -5.43 -6.36 -0.25
N ASP A 279 -4.98 -5.98 0.93
CA ASP A 279 -5.10 -6.78 2.15
C ASP A 279 -6.55 -7.07 2.52
N ILE A 280 -7.44 -6.06 2.44
CA ILE A 280 -8.87 -6.25 2.72
C ILE A 280 -9.47 -7.28 1.78
N ARG A 281 -9.23 -7.18 0.46
CA ARG A 281 -9.77 -8.12 -0.53
C ARG A 281 -9.19 -9.52 -0.38
N ARG A 282 -7.90 -9.62 -0.06
CA ARG A 282 -7.21 -10.87 0.18
C ARG A 282 -7.75 -11.58 1.42
N CYS A 283 -7.94 -10.85 2.52
CA CYS A 283 -8.55 -11.38 3.74
C CYS A 283 -10.00 -11.82 3.51
N GLU A 284 -10.81 -11.02 2.80
CA GLU A 284 -12.18 -11.41 2.44
C GLU A 284 -12.22 -12.71 1.61
N ALA A 285 -11.28 -12.91 0.69
CA ALA A 285 -11.16 -14.15 -0.08
C ALA A 285 -10.85 -15.37 0.80
N MET A 286 -10.21 -15.17 1.94
CA MET A 286 -9.94 -16.21 2.95
C MET A 286 -11.07 -16.37 3.97
N GLY A 287 -12.17 -15.60 3.83
CA GLY A 287 -13.27 -15.60 4.79
C GLY A 287 -12.99 -14.75 6.04
N GLU A 288 -11.97 -13.91 6.03
CA GLU A 288 -11.56 -13.08 7.14
C GLU A 288 -12.02 -11.63 6.95
N ARG A 289 -12.52 -10.99 7.99
CA ARG A 289 -12.91 -9.57 7.99
C ARG A 289 -12.29 -8.84 9.16
N HIS A 290 -11.07 -8.39 8.98
CA HIS A 290 -10.36 -7.62 10.01
C HIS A 290 -10.70 -6.13 9.92
N ILE A 291 -10.82 -5.60 8.71
CA ILE A 291 -11.26 -4.23 8.43
C ILE A 291 -12.57 -4.30 7.64
N THR A 292 -13.58 -3.56 8.08
CA THR A 292 -14.88 -3.47 7.38
C THR A 292 -14.97 -2.13 6.66
N LEU A 293 -15.04 -2.13 5.35
CA LEU A 293 -15.34 -0.94 4.57
C LEU A 293 -16.85 -0.71 4.51
N THR A 294 -17.25 0.57 4.45
CA THR A 294 -18.63 1.00 4.23
C THR A 294 -18.71 1.84 2.95
N ASN A 295 -19.78 1.69 2.20
CA ASN A 295 -20.04 2.47 1.00
C ASN A 295 -21.55 2.75 0.89
N PRO A 296 -22.11 3.52 1.84
CA PRO A 296 -23.57 3.64 2.01
C PRO A 296 -24.26 4.33 0.85
N TYR A 297 -23.55 5.16 0.09
CA TYR A 297 -24.10 5.89 -1.05
C TYR A 297 -23.79 5.25 -2.40
N ASN A 298 -23.25 4.03 -2.41
CA ASN A 298 -23.03 3.34 -3.68
C ASN A 298 -24.38 2.97 -4.31
N THR A 299 -24.67 3.59 -5.45
CA THR A 299 -25.86 3.29 -6.27
C THR A 299 -25.59 2.20 -7.31
N GLN A 300 -24.32 1.86 -7.53
CA GLN A 300 -23.90 0.84 -8.49
C GLN A 300 -23.85 -0.54 -7.81
N GLY A 301 -24.70 -1.43 -8.23
CA GLY A 301 -24.68 -2.79 -7.71
C GLY A 301 -25.20 -2.98 -6.27
N GLY A 302 -25.79 -1.96 -5.65
CA GLY A 302 -26.40 -2.00 -4.32
C GLY A 302 -25.64 -1.26 -3.23
N MET A 303 -26.37 -0.86 -2.19
CA MET A 303 -25.77 -0.14 -1.04
C MET A 303 -24.70 -0.97 -0.35
N ASN A 304 -23.65 -0.29 0.12
CA ASN A 304 -22.52 -0.91 0.83
C ASN A 304 -21.68 -1.91 0.03
N ARG A 305 -21.89 -2.06 -1.27
CA ARG A 305 -20.98 -2.86 -2.10
C ARG A 305 -19.67 -2.12 -2.31
N VAL A 306 -18.59 -2.79 -1.98
CA VAL A 306 -17.22 -2.31 -2.22
C VAL A 306 -16.68 -2.98 -3.48
N PRO A 307 -16.06 -2.24 -4.39
CA PRO A 307 -15.45 -2.83 -5.57
C PRO A 307 -14.41 -3.89 -5.19
N LYS A 308 -14.41 -5.02 -5.89
CA LYS A 308 -13.42 -6.09 -5.72
C LYS A 308 -12.19 -5.90 -6.59
N ARG A 309 -12.22 -4.92 -7.48
CA ARG A 309 -11.14 -4.56 -8.39
C ARG A 309 -11.36 -3.17 -8.96
N LEU A 310 -10.33 -2.59 -9.53
CA LEU A 310 -10.45 -1.32 -10.25
C LEU A 310 -11.00 -1.55 -11.68
N PRO A 311 -11.75 -0.56 -12.24
CA PRO A 311 -12.22 -0.63 -13.61
C PRO A 311 -11.08 -0.43 -14.63
N TYR A 312 -11.31 -0.89 -15.84
CA TYR A 312 -10.48 -0.47 -16.98
C TYR A 312 -10.74 1.01 -17.29
N GLY A 313 -9.72 1.71 -17.76
CA GLY A 313 -9.87 3.10 -18.21
C GLY A 313 -10.71 3.19 -19.49
N ASN A 314 -11.51 4.26 -19.62
CA ASN A 314 -12.39 4.45 -20.78
C ASN A 314 -11.64 4.40 -22.12
N ASP A 315 -10.48 5.05 -22.21
CA ASP A 315 -9.69 5.03 -23.46
C ASP A 315 -9.26 3.62 -23.86
N SER A 316 -8.92 2.79 -22.86
CA SER A 316 -8.56 1.39 -23.10
C SER A 316 -9.77 0.58 -23.59
N VAL A 317 -10.95 0.83 -23.02
CA VAL A 317 -12.22 0.18 -23.43
C VAL A 317 -12.62 0.58 -24.85
N LEU A 318 -12.47 1.86 -25.20
CA LEU A 318 -12.86 2.38 -26.51
C LEU A 318 -11.92 1.92 -27.64
N ASN A 319 -10.63 1.73 -27.34
CA ASN A 319 -9.62 1.50 -28.37
C ASN A 319 -9.12 0.04 -28.46
N ASN A 320 -9.49 -0.83 -27.52
CA ASN A 320 -9.11 -2.24 -27.54
C ASN A 320 -10.34 -3.15 -27.37
N PRO A 321 -10.76 -3.85 -28.42
CA PRO A 321 -11.93 -4.73 -28.39
C PRO A 321 -11.85 -5.82 -27.30
N THR A 322 -10.66 -6.36 -27.04
CA THR A 322 -10.45 -7.37 -25.99
C THR A 322 -10.74 -6.79 -24.59
N ILE A 323 -10.37 -5.53 -24.37
CA ILE A 323 -10.68 -4.82 -23.12
C ILE A 323 -12.18 -4.48 -23.07
N ALA A 324 -12.78 -4.07 -24.17
CA ALA A 324 -14.21 -3.78 -24.25
C ALA A 324 -15.06 -5.02 -23.93
N GLU A 325 -14.70 -6.17 -24.45
CA GLU A 325 -15.34 -7.46 -24.12
C GLU A 325 -15.22 -7.80 -22.63
N ALA A 326 -14.02 -7.63 -22.08
CA ALA A 326 -13.76 -7.87 -20.65
C ALA A 326 -14.46 -6.87 -19.72
N TYR A 327 -14.72 -5.67 -20.20
CA TYR A 327 -15.47 -4.62 -19.48
C TYR A 327 -16.96 -4.94 -19.38
N GLY A 328 -17.58 -5.42 -20.46
CA GLY A 328 -19.01 -5.74 -20.52
C GLY A 328 -19.89 -4.55 -20.11
N ASP A 329 -20.77 -4.76 -19.13
CA ASP A 329 -21.67 -3.76 -18.55
C ASP A 329 -21.03 -2.91 -17.41
N GLY A 330 -19.76 -3.17 -17.07
CA GLY A 330 -19.04 -2.49 -16.00
C GLY A 330 -19.30 -3.04 -14.59
N PHE A 331 -20.28 -3.90 -14.36
CA PHE A 331 -20.56 -4.47 -13.04
C PHE A 331 -19.53 -5.50 -12.57
N TYR A 332 -18.69 -5.98 -13.46
CA TYR A 332 -17.59 -6.91 -13.15
C TYR A 332 -16.71 -6.44 -11.98
N VAL A 333 -16.60 -5.13 -11.73
CA VAL A 333 -15.82 -4.57 -10.62
C VAL A 333 -16.33 -5.01 -9.26
N TYR A 334 -17.63 -5.33 -9.15
CA TYR A 334 -18.25 -5.78 -7.91
C TYR A 334 -18.34 -7.30 -7.79
N ASP A 335 -18.39 -8.04 -8.89
CA ASP A 335 -18.70 -9.46 -8.92
C ASP A 335 -17.50 -10.35 -9.17
N GLN A 336 -16.48 -9.81 -9.81
CA GLN A 336 -15.33 -10.59 -10.27
C GLN A 336 -14.04 -10.17 -9.53
N PRO A 337 -13.64 -10.86 -8.46
CA PRO A 337 -12.38 -10.56 -7.79
C PRO A 337 -11.18 -10.82 -8.70
N VAL A 338 -10.05 -10.21 -8.38
CA VAL A 338 -8.76 -10.50 -9.01
C VAL A 338 -8.28 -11.90 -8.63
N TRP A 339 -7.35 -12.48 -9.41
CA TRP A 339 -6.89 -13.86 -9.20
C TRP A 339 -6.41 -14.13 -7.79
N TRP A 340 -5.48 -13.35 -7.26
CA TRP A 340 -4.94 -13.55 -5.91
C TRP A 340 -5.97 -13.30 -4.79
N ALA A 341 -7.11 -12.70 -5.08
CA ALA A 341 -8.27 -12.59 -4.19
C ALA A 341 -9.38 -13.61 -4.53
N GLY A 342 -9.02 -14.78 -5.03
CA GLY A 342 -9.93 -15.88 -5.30
C GLY A 342 -10.67 -15.84 -6.64
N GLY A 343 -10.30 -14.94 -7.54
CA GLY A 343 -10.84 -14.90 -8.89
C GLY A 343 -10.33 -16.03 -9.80
N SER A 344 -11.03 -16.28 -10.88
CA SER A 344 -10.74 -17.42 -11.79
C SER A 344 -9.73 -17.14 -12.90
N ARG A 345 -9.24 -15.90 -13.03
CA ARG A 345 -8.32 -15.50 -14.14
C ARG A 345 -7.23 -14.59 -13.63
#